data_16aa572a20c4d1fe834e4111baafdc09
#
_entry.id   16aa572a20c4d1fe834e4111baafdc09
#
_cell.length_a   1.000
_cell.length_b   1.000
_cell.length_c   1.000
_cell.angle_alpha   90.00
_cell.angle_beta   90.00
_cell.angle_gamma   90.00
#
_symmetry.space_group_name_H-M   'P 1'
#
loop_
_entity.id
_entity.type
_entity.pdbx_description
1 polymer ?
#
loop_
_entity_poly.entity_id
_entity_poly.type
_entity_poly.pdbx_seq_one_letter_code
_entity_poly.pdbx_strand_id
1 'polypeptide(L)'
;MNLAIIPARGGSKRIRHKNVVDFCGRPIIAYSLDCARDSGLFDKIHVSTDSPEIAAAVEKLGYEIDFFRTPDLADDMTPLMPVVRWVTEQYVERGAAVESICLMLPCAPLIQPQDLRGAYEVFKQKGPDVPLVSSVPYAFPIQRALYHGEDQMLHPLFPEHWSKRSQDLPLTFHDAGAFYFFGRDQVLNGGQTIGNDMIPYVMPRYRAVDIDEPEDLKMAEIIYRGLQALGP
;
A
#
# COMPACT_ATOMS: atom_id res chain seq x y z
N MET A 1 1.66 14.05 -15.99
CA MET A 1 1.10 14.22 -14.61
C MET A 1 1.33 12.96 -13.82
N ASN A 2 1.91 13.10 -12.62
CA ASN A 2 2.05 12.01 -11.65
C ASN A 2 0.85 12.03 -10.68
N LEU A 3 0.09 10.95 -10.65
CA LEU A 3 -1.15 10.84 -9.88
C LEU A 3 -0.96 9.89 -8.68
N ALA A 4 -1.16 10.37 -7.45
CA ALA A 4 -1.32 9.49 -6.29
C ALA A 4 -2.79 9.13 -6.11
N ILE A 5 -3.10 7.84 -5.94
CA ILE A 5 -4.45 7.34 -5.66
C ILE A 5 -4.42 6.63 -4.31
N ILE A 6 -5.25 7.10 -3.37
CA ILE A 6 -5.39 6.53 -2.03
C ILE A 6 -6.83 5.96 -1.91
N PRO A 7 -7.02 4.63 -2.07
CA PRO A 7 -8.35 4.03 -2.00
C PRO A 7 -8.80 3.87 -0.54
N ALA A 8 -9.84 4.58 -0.15
CA ALA A 8 -10.36 4.61 1.21
C ALA A 8 -11.88 4.38 1.23
N ARG A 9 -12.32 3.12 1.17
CA ARG A 9 -13.75 2.77 1.24
C ARG A 9 -14.30 2.81 2.67
N GLY A 10 -15.64 3.00 2.81
CA GLY A 10 -16.31 3.07 4.11
C GLY A 10 -16.50 1.72 4.81
N GLY A 11 -16.49 0.61 4.07
CA GLY A 11 -16.95 -0.72 4.51
C GLY A 11 -15.96 -1.59 5.29
N SER A 12 -15.03 -1.04 6.08
CA SER A 12 -14.06 -1.84 6.84
C SER A 12 -14.73 -2.63 7.98
N LYS A 13 -14.54 -3.97 8.01
CA LYS A 13 -15.21 -4.89 8.95
C LYS A 13 -14.39 -5.25 10.18
N ARG A 14 -13.09 -5.53 10.03
CA ARG A 14 -12.18 -5.95 11.10
C ARG A 14 -11.81 -4.80 12.05
N ILE A 15 -11.51 -3.65 11.49
CA ILE A 15 -11.34 -2.39 12.21
C ILE A 15 -12.41 -1.44 11.70
N ARG A 16 -13.36 -1.05 12.56
CA ARG A 16 -14.43 -0.12 12.17
C ARG A 16 -13.83 1.22 11.73
N HIS A 17 -14.29 1.73 10.57
CA HIS A 17 -13.79 2.98 9.98
C HIS A 17 -12.26 3.02 9.83
N LYS A 18 -11.63 1.88 9.50
CA LYS A 18 -10.17 1.69 9.46
C LYS A 18 -9.42 2.87 8.85
N ASN A 19 -9.89 3.39 7.70
CA ASN A 19 -9.20 4.44 6.97
C ASN A 19 -9.16 5.81 7.68
N VAL A 20 -10.00 6.03 8.68
CA VAL A 20 -10.06 7.27 9.50
C VAL A 20 -9.97 6.99 10.99
N VAL A 21 -9.61 5.77 11.39
CA VAL A 21 -9.37 5.44 12.80
C VAL A 21 -8.28 6.34 13.38
N ASP A 22 -8.42 6.69 14.65
CA ASP A 22 -7.36 7.42 15.33
C ASP A 22 -6.06 6.62 15.37
N PHE A 23 -4.98 7.24 14.93
CA PHE A 23 -3.63 6.73 15.00
C PHE A 23 -2.74 7.80 15.58
N CYS A 24 -2.33 7.63 16.84
CA CYS A 24 -1.50 8.58 17.55
C CYS A 24 -2.01 10.04 17.52
N GLY A 25 -3.33 10.23 17.63
CA GLY A 25 -3.99 11.55 17.72
C GLY A 25 -4.43 12.16 16.39
N ARG A 26 -4.34 11.43 15.27
CA ARG A 26 -4.80 11.88 13.95
C ARG A 26 -5.48 10.72 13.18
N PRO A 27 -6.40 11.00 12.23
CA PRO A 27 -6.88 9.95 11.34
C PRO A 27 -5.73 9.27 10.60
N ILE A 28 -5.73 7.93 10.55
CA ILE A 28 -4.60 7.16 9.98
C ILE A 28 -4.27 7.54 8.54
N ILE A 29 -5.28 7.87 7.72
CA ILE A 29 -5.09 8.32 6.33
C ILE A 29 -4.26 9.59 6.22
N ALA A 30 -4.23 10.43 7.26
CA ALA A 30 -3.48 11.69 7.27
C ALA A 30 -1.98 11.45 7.04
N TYR A 31 -1.46 10.34 7.52
CA TYR A 31 -0.04 10.00 7.37
C TYR A 31 0.33 9.67 5.92
N SER A 32 -0.50 8.91 5.23
CA SER A 32 -0.31 8.63 3.79
C SER A 32 -0.48 9.89 2.94
N LEU A 33 -1.46 10.75 3.26
CA LEU A 33 -1.69 12.02 2.59
C LEU A 33 -0.50 12.98 2.76
N ASP A 34 -0.03 13.16 3.99
CA ASP A 34 1.13 14.01 4.28
C ASP A 34 2.40 13.46 3.62
N CYS A 35 2.61 12.15 3.67
CA CYS A 35 3.74 11.50 3.00
C CYS A 35 3.72 11.77 1.48
N ALA A 36 2.56 11.63 0.84
CA ALA A 36 2.39 11.94 -0.59
C ALA A 36 2.70 13.41 -0.88
N ARG A 37 2.12 14.34 -0.14
CA ARG A 37 2.35 15.78 -0.27
C ARG A 37 3.83 16.14 -0.09
N ASP A 38 4.43 15.68 1.01
CA ASP A 38 5.79 16.03 1.40
C ASP A 38 6.86 15.33 0.53
N SER A 39 6.45 14.32 -0.25
CA SER A 39 7.31 13.75 -1.28
C SER A 39 7.61 14.73 -2.42
N GLY A 40 6.68 15.64 -2.70
CA GLY A 40 6.78 16.59 -3.82
C GLY A 40 6.72 15.93 -5.21
N LEU A 41 6.30 14.67 -5.30
CA LEU A 41 6.30 13.90 -6.56
C LEU A 41 5.01 14.06 -7.37
N PHE A 42 3.90 14.34 -6.69
CA PHE A 42 2.58 14.20 -7.30
C PHE A 42 1.98 15.55 -7.68
N ASP A 43 1.54 15.66 -8.91
CA ASP A 43 0.76 16.81 -9.39
C ASP A 43 -0.66 16.79 -8.80
N LYS A 44 -1.17 15.59 -8.51
CA LYS A 44 -2.48 15.39 -7.89
C LYS A 44 -2.45 14.21 -6.92
N ILE A 45 -3.08 14.40 -5.77
CA ILE A 45 -3.37 13.36 -4.77
C ILE A 45 -4.88 13.19 -4.72
N HIS A 46 -5.36 11.99 -5.08
CA HIS A 46 -6.79 11.65 -5.12
C HIS A 46 -7.12 10.61 -4.06
N VAL A 47 -8.04 10.93 -3.17
CA VAL A 47 -8.64 9.93 -2.26
C VAL A 47 -9.89 9.37 -2.92
N SER A 48 -9.84 8.08 -3.29
CA SER A 48 -10.98 7.39 -3.86
C SER A 48 -11.85 6.80 -2.75
N THR A 49 -12.99 7.42 -2.48
CA THR A 49 -13.92 7.00 -1.44
C THR A 49 -15.37 7.02 -1.92
N ASP A 50 -16.20 6.15 -1.35
CA ASP A 50 -17.65 6.10 -1.45
C ASP A 50 -18.33 6.72 -0.20
N SER A 51 -17.55 7.01 0.85
CA SER A 51 -18.04 7.41 2.17
C SER A 51 -17.99 8.93 2.38
N PRO A 52 -19.13 9.58 2.62
CA PRO A 52 -19.14 11.01 3.01
C PRO A 52 -18.39 11.30 4.30
N GLU A 53 -18.31 10.33 5.22
CA GLU A 53 -17.57 10.47 6.48
C GLU A 53 -16.06 10.56 6.22
N ILE A 54 -15.54 9.68 5.35
CA ILE A 54 -14.13 9.71 4.95
C ILE A 54 -13.83 10.99 4.17
N ALA A 55 -14.71 11.39 3.25
CA ALA A 55 -14.57 12.63 2.51
C ALA A 55 -14.47 13.83 3.46
N ALA A 56 -15.38 13.95 4.42
CA ALA A 56 -15.36 15.03 5.41
C ALA A 56 -14.08 15.01 6.29
N ALA A 57 -13.55 13.84 6.61
CA ALA A 57 -12.29 13.72 7.34
C ALA A 57 -11.10 14.20 6.51
N VAL A 58 -11.06 13.84 5.22
CA VAL A 58 -10.01 14.23 4.26
C VAL A 58 -10.06 15.74 3.99
N GLU A 59 -11.25 16.32 3.82
CA GLU A 59 -11.43 17.77 3.64
C GLU A 59 -10.96 18.57 4.86
N LYS A 60 -11.21 18.07 6.08
CA LYS A 60 -10.69 18.68 7.32
C LYS A 60 -9.16 18.66 7.40
N LEU A 61 -8.51 17.74 6.69
CA LEU A 61 -7.05 17.68 6.56
C LEU A 61 -6.51 18.62 5.46
N GLY A 62 -7.40 19.33 4.75
CA GLY A 62 -7.03 20.29 3.70
C GLY A 62 -6.89 19.68 2.30
N TYR A 63 -7.43 18.47 2.08
CA TYR A 63 -7.43 17.81 0.78
C TYR A 63 -8.84 17.81 0.16
N GLU A 64 -8.92 17.84 -1.16
CA GLU A 64 -10.18 17.86 -1.90
C GLU A 64 -10.55 16.46 -2.37
N ILE A 65 -11.86 16.18 -2.42
CA ILE A 65 -12.43 14.99 -3.07
C ILE A 65 -12.98 15.44 -4.43
N ASP A 66 -12.26 15.15 -5.52
CA ASP A 66 -12.66 15.59 -6.87
C ASP A 66 -13.94 14.90 -7.36
N PHE A 67 -14.13 13.65 -6.97
CA PHE A 67 -15.30 12.82 -7.28
C PHE A 67 -15.37 11.59 -6.37
N PHE A 68 -16.58 11.17 -6.09
CA PHE A 68 -16.83 9.96 -5.30
C PHE A 68 -16.70 8.71 -6.15
N ARG A 69 -16.25 7.62 -5.50
CA ARG A 69 -16.24 6.28 -6.09
C ARG A 69 -17.68 5.80 -6.29
N THR A 70 -17.92 5.14 -7.43
CA THR A 70 -19.23 4.54 -7.72
C THR A 70 -19.49 3.31 -6.83
N PRO A 71 -20.78 3.02 -6.48
CA PRO A 71 -21.12 1.93 -5.57
C PRO A 71 -20.64 0.55 -6.04
N ASP A 72 -20.62 0.30 -7.34
CA ASP A 72 -20.17 -0.95 -7.97
C ASP A 72 -18.65 -1.22 -7.79
N LEU A 73 -17.87 -0.18 -7.47
CA LEU A 73 -16.46 -0.28 -7.15
C LEU A 73 -16.16 -0.23 -5.64
N ALA A 74 -17.19 -0.13 -4.80
CA ALA A 74 -17.06 0.09 -3.36
C ALA A 74 -17.37 -1.16 -2.52
N ASP A 75 -17.74 -2.28 -3.14
CA ASP A 75 -18.02 -3.53 -2.44
C ASP A 75 -16.77 -4.18 -1.83
N ASP A 76 -16.99 -5.22 -1.02
CA ASP A 76 -15.91 -5.94 -0.32
C ASP A 76 -15.06 -6.82 -1.23
N MET A 77 -15.57 -7.18 -2.41
CA MET A 77 -14.94 -8.12 -3.33
C MET A 77 -14.15 -7.44 -4.44
N THR A 78 -14.40 -6.16 -4.68
CA THR A 78 -13.71 -5.40 -5.73
C THR A 78 -12.22 -5.26 -5.43
N PRO A 79 -11.34 -5.83 -6.26
CA PRO A 79 -9.90 -5.65 -6.12
C PRO A 79 -9.46 -4.18 -6.29
N LEU A 80 -8.26 -3.84 -5.87
CA LEU A 80 -7.75 -2.45 -5.95
C LEU A 80 -7.57 -1.96 -7.39
N MET A 81 -7.11 -2.83 -8.31
CA MET A 81 -6.77 -2.41 -9.66
C MET A 81 -7.95 -1.88 -10.49
N PRO A 82 -9.16 -2.44 -10.47
CA PRO A 82 -10.36 -1.82 -11.05
C PRO A 82 -10.62 -0.39 -10.56
N VAL A 83 -10.41 -0.14 -9.26
CA VAL A 83 -10.56 1.22 -8.68
C VAL A 83 -9.49 2.16 -9.23
N VAL A 84 -8.23 1.72 -9.25
CA VAL A 84 -7.10 2.51 -9.79
C VAL A 84 -7.32 2.84 -11.26
N ARG A 85 -7.76 1.87 -12.05
CA ARG A 85 -8.08 2.07 -13.47
C ARG A 85 -9.19 3.11 -13.63
N TRP A 86 -10.32 2.92 -12.97
CA TRP A 86 -11.45 3.83 -13.07
C TRP A 86 -11.06 5.27 -12.68
N VAL A 87 -10.33 5.47 -11.58
CA VAL A 87 -9.85 6.80 -11.19
C VAL A 87 -8.96 7.40 -12.27
N THR A 88 -8.05 6.61 -12.84
CA THR A 88 -7.16 7.07 -13.91
C THR A 88 -7.94 7.47 -15.15
N GLU A 89 -8.94 6.67 -15.57
CA GLU A 89 -9.85 6.97 -16.67
C GLU A 89 -10.58 8.30 -16.44
N GLN A 90 -11.10 8.51 -15.22
CA GLN A 90 -11.79 9.77 -14.87
C GLN A 90 -10.90 11.00 -15.02
N TYR A 91 -9.61 10.92 -14.71
CA TYR A 91 -8.68 12.03 -14.92
C TYR A 91 -8.34 12.22 -16.41
N VAL A 92 -8.13 11.14 -17.13
CA VAL A 92 -7.84 11.19 -18.58
C VAL A 92 -9.04 11.77 -19.37
N GLU A 93 -10.27 11.37 -19.06
CA GLU A 93 -11.50 11.91 -19.66
C GLU A 93 -11.67 13.41 -19.39
N ARG A 94 -11.16 13.91 -18.28
CA ARG A 94 -11.12 15.35 -17.94
C ARG A 94 -9.93 16.09 -18.56
N GLY A 95 -9.17 15.43 -19.44
CA GLY A 95 -8.06 16.03 -20.19
C GLY A 95 -6.71 16.02 -19.47
N ALA A 96 -6.56 15.29 -18.36
CA ALA A 96 -5.29 15.17 -17.67
C ALA A 96 -4.31 14.25 -18.44
N ALA A 97 -3.09 14.73 -18.67
CA ALA A 97 -2.01 13.94 -19.27
C ALA A 97 -1.32 13.08 -18.18
N VAL A 98 -2.00 12.03 -17.70
CA VAL A 98 -1.45 11.10 -16.70
C VAL A 98 -0.29 10.32 -17.32
N GLU A 99 0.84 10.23 -16.61
CA GLU A 99 2.04 9.49 -17.04
C GLU A 99 2.34 8.33 -16.10
N SER A 100 2.30 8.58 -14.79
CA SER A 100 2.52 7.57 -13.76
C SER A 100 1.46 7.63 -12.67
N ILE A 101 1.16 6.49 -12.09
CA ILE A 101 0.20 6.32 -11.01
C ILE A 101 0.91 5.70 -9.82
N CYS A 102 0.75 6.31 -8.65
CA CYS A 102 1.11 5.71 -7.38
C CYS A 102 -0.15 5.30 -6.64
N LEU A 103 -0.37 4.00 -6.48
CA LEU A 103 -1.35 3.47 -5.55
C LEU A 103 -0.73 3.46 -4.16
N MET A 104 -1.29 4.21 -3.21
CA MET A 104 -0.85 4.24 -1.81
C MET A 104 -1.96 3.71 -0.92
N LEU A 105 -1.62 2.80 0.00
CA LEU A 105 -2.61 2.33 0.96
C LEU A 105 -2.87 3.38 2.05
N PRO A 106 -4.14 3.61 2.43
CA PRO A 106 -4.51 4.65 3.40
C PRO A 106 -4.01 4.36 4.82
N CYS A 107 -3.76 3.09 5.14
CA CYS A 107 -3.34 2.61 6.45
C CYS A 107 -1.85 2.23 6.50
N ALA A 108 -0.99 3.01 5.86
CA ALA A 108 0.47 2.83 5.86
C ALA A 108 1.18 4.00 6.59
N PRO A 109 0.99 4.19 7.91
CA PRO A 109 1.42 5.39 8.61
C PRO A 109 2.93 5.50 8.85
N LEU A 110 3.70 4.47 8.51
CA LEU A 110 5.15 4.40 8.75
C LEU A 110 5.99 4.68 7.50
N ILE A 111 5.35 4.89 6.34
CA ILE A 111 6.06 5.30 5.12
C ILE A 111 6.58 6.74 5.26
N GLN A 112 7.65 7.03 4.56
CA GLN A 112 8.30 8.33 4.59
C GLN A 112 8.39 8.92 3.17
N PRO A 113 8.41 10.26 3.01
CA PRO A 113 8.51 10.92 1.71
C PRO A 113 9.72 10.45 0.88
N GLN A 114 10.84 10.13 1.53
CA GLN A 114 12.03 9.60 0.86
C GLN A 114 11.84 8.20 0.29
N ASP A 115 10.95 7.37 0.86
CA ASP A 115 10.62 6.07 0.29
C ASP A 115 9.94 6.24 -1.07
N LEU A 116 8.97 7.16 -1.14
CA LEU A 116 8.28 7.46 -2.39
C LEU A 116 9.24 8.03 -3.45
N ARG A 117 10.11 8.97 -3.05
CA ARG A 117 11.12 9.54 -3.97
C ARG A 117 12.08 8.47 -4.47
N GLY A 118 12.65 7.66 -3.57
CA GLY A 118 13.56 6.59 -3.94
C GLY A 118 12.93 5.54 -4.83
N ALA A 119 11.70 5.13 -4.52
CA ALA A 119 10.94 4.18 -5.33
C ALA A 119 10.63 4.74 -6.73
N TYR A 120 10.23 6.00 -6.82
CA TYR A 120 9.95 6.66 -8.10
C TYR A 120 11.19 6.75 -9.00
N GLU A 121 12.38 7.04 -8.43
CA GLU A 121 13.64 7.03 -9.20
C GLU A 121 13.94 5.62 -9.75
N VAL A 122 13.77 4.57 -8.93
CA VAL A 122 13.96 3.19 -9.38
C VAL A 122 12.95 2.84 -10.49
N PHE A 123 11.69 3.22 -10.31
CA PHE A 123 10.63 3.02 -11.30
C PHE A 123 10.96 3.69 -12.64
N LYS A 124 11.38 4.95 -12.64
CA LYS A 124 11.78 5.67 -13.86
C LYS A 124 12.95 5.01 -14.58
N GLN A 125 13.94 4.53 -13.83
CA GLN A 125 15.14 3.90 -14.41
C GLN A 125 14.82 2.55 -15.07
N LYS A 126 13.88 1.78 -14.51
CA LYS A 126 13.47 0.47 -15.05
C LYS A 126 12.45 0.55 -16.17
N GLY A 127 11.76 1.69 -16.29
CA GLY A 127 10.72 1.94 -17.27
C GLY A 127 9.30 1.65 -16.77
N PRO A 128 8.30 2.32 -17.35
CA PRO A 128 6.91 2.27 -16.86
C PRO A 128 6.17 0.97 -17.24
N ASP A 129 6.80 0.05 -17.97
CA ASP A 129 6.18 -1.18 -18.44
C ASP A 129 6.15 -2.29 -17.39
N VAL A 130 6.91 -2.13 -16.31
CA VAL A 130 6.94 -3.08 -15.19
C VAL A 130 6.52 -2.36 -13.90
N PRO A 131 5.50 -2.87 -13.18
CA PRO A 131 5.06 -2.24 -11.94
C PRO A 131 6.14 -2.32 -10.86
N LEU A 132 6.19 -1.31 -10.00
CA LEU A 132 7.03 -1.34 -8.80
C LEU A 132 6.17 -1.59 -7.57
N VAL A 133 6.66 -2.40 -6.65
CA VAL A 133 6.02 -2.71 -5.36
C VAL A 133 6.95 -2.38 -4.19
N SER A 134 6.40 -1.72 -3.17
CA SER A 134 7.04 -1.65 -1.85
C SER A 134 7.10 -3.06 -1.25
N SER A 135 8.28 -3.52 -0.88
CA SER A 135 8.50 -4.89 -0.42
C SER A 135 9.41 -4.94 0.80
N VAL A 136 9.31 -6.01 1.56
CA VAL A 136 10.19 -6.28 2.70
C VAL A 136 10.64 -7.74 2.69
N PRO A 137 11.86 -8.03 3.15
CA PRO A 137 12.29 -9.41 3.30
C PRO A 137 11.53 -10.09 4.43
N TYR A 138 11.17 -11.35 4.25
CA TYR A 138 10.68 -12.18 5.36
C TYR A 138 11.70 -12.22 6.50
N ALA A 139 11.21 -12.16 7.73
CA ALA A 139 12.06 -12.26 8.94
C ALA A 139 12.76 -13.61 9.05
N PHE A 140 12.08 -14.65 8.58
CA PHE A 140 12.57 -16.03 8.51
C PHE A 140 12.35 -16.57 7.11
N PRO A 141 13.21 -17.50 6.63
CA PRO A 141 13.02 -18.13 5.33
C PRO A 141 11.63 -18.77 5.22
N ILE A 142 10.84 -18.38 4.21
CA ILE A 142 9.51 -18.96 3.96
C ILE A 142 9.57 -20.46 3.74
N GLN A 143 10.72 -20.97 3.27
CA GLN A 143 10.97 -22.39 3.10
C GLN A 143 10.97 -23.18 4.42
N ARG A 144 10.94 -22.50 5.57
CA ARG A 144 10.77 -23.08 6.90
C ARG A 144 9.39 -22.81 7.49
N ALA A 145 8.42 -22.43 6.65
CA ALA A 145 7.05 -22.27 7.10
C ALA A 145 6.46 -23.60 7.56
N LEU A 146 5.61 -23.50 8.57
CA LEU A 146 4.83 -24.60 9.13
C LEU A 146 3.35 -24.31 8.92
N TYR A 147 2.56 -25.34 8.68
CA TYR A 147 1.11 -25.24 8.76
C TYR A 147 0.57 -26.12 9.89
N HIS A 148 -0.56 -25.71 10.45
CA HIS A 148 -1.25 -26.45 11.47
C HIS A 148 -2.17 -27.49 10.78
N GLY A 149 -1.89 -28.78 11.01
CA GLY A 149 -2.68 -29.88 10.46
C GLY A 149 -3.98 -30.14 11.24
N GLU A 150 -4.87 -30.93 10.67
CA GLU A 150 -6.10 -31.38 11.33
C GLU A 150 -5.81 -32.28 12.54
N ASP A 151 -4.65 -32.91 12.56
CA ASP A 151 -4.12 -33.73 13.66
C ASP A 151 -3.58 -32.90 14.85
N GLN A 152 -3.77 -31.60 14.83
CA GLN A 152 -3.29 -30.63 15.85
C GLN A 152 -1.75 -30.55 15.94
N MET A 153 -1.03 -30.98 14.90
CA MET A 153 0.43 -30.93 14.80
C MET A 153 0.87 -29.85 13.83
N LEU A 154 2.10 -29.37 13.99
CA LEU A 154 2.75 -28.48 13.04
C LEU A 154 3.55 -29.28 12.03
N HIS A 155 3.25 -29.11 10.75
CA HIS A 155 3.91 -29.78 9.64
C HIS A 155 4.71 -28.79 8.80
N PRO A 156 5.93 -29.17 8.32
CA PRO A 156 6.67 -28.36 7.37
C PRO A 156 5.90 -28.20 6.05
N LEU A 157 5.78 -26.94 5.59
CA LEU A 157 5.20 -26.65 4.26
C LEU A 157 6.15 -27.10 3.14
N PHE A 158 7.47 -27.04 3.38
CA PHE A 158 8.53 -27.40 2.45
C PHE A 158 9.52 -28.36 3.12
N PRO A 159 9.18 -29.65 3.31
CA PRO A 159 10.01 -30.62 4.04
C PRO A 159 11.44 -30.76 3.51
N GLU A 160 11.62 -30.62 2.18
CA GLU A 160 12.90 -30.74 1.47
C GLU A 160 13.93 -29.66 1.84
N HIS A 161 13.48 -28.59 2.51
CA HIS A 161 14.34 -27.49 2.93
C HIS A 161 14.73 -27.53 4.43
N TRP A 162 14.14 -28.40 5.23
CA TRP A 162 14.36 -28.41 6.68
C TRP A 162 15.80 -28.72 7.09
N SER A 163 16.51 -29.54 6.32
CA SER A 163 17.91 -29.88 6.61
C SER A 163 18.91 -28.81 6.18
N LYS A 164 18.49 -27.81 5.36
CA LYS A 164 19.37 -26.74 4.88
C LYS A 164 19.53 -25.67 5.95
N ARG A 165 20.71 -25.06 6.03
CA ARG A 165 20.91 -23.89 6.91
C ARG A 165 20.11 -22.70 6.38
N SER A 166 19.60 -21.82 7.25
CA SER A 166 18.81 -20.67 6.86
C SER A 166 19.54 -19.72 5.90
N GLN A 167 20.85 -19.57 6.07
CA GLN A 167 21.69 -18.72 5.22
C GLN A 167 21.92 -19.28 3.79
N ASP A 168 21.65 -20.57 3.59
CA ASP A 168 21.81 -21.23 2.29
C ASP A 168 20.47 -21.26 1.51
N LEU A 169 19.40 -20.72 2.11
CA LEU A 169 18.07 -20.61 1.49
C LEU A 169 17.94 -19.28 0.74
N PRO A 170 17.21 -19.25 -0.38
CA PRO A 170 16.96 -18.00 -1.11
C PRO A 170 16.30 -16.96 -0.23
N LEU A 171 16.78 -15.70 -0.32
CA LEU A 171 16.11 -14.56 0.28
C LEU A 171 14.77 -14.35 -0.42
N THR A 172 13.71 -14.26 0.37
CA THR A 172 12.34 -14.08 -0.10
C THR A 172 11.74 -12.79 0.45
N PHE A 173 10.82 -12.20 -0.31
CA PHE A 173 10.17 -10.94 0.02
C PHE A 173 8.66 -11.13 0.01
N HIS A 174 7.97 -10.23 0.70
CA HIS A 174 6.53 -10.04 0.57
C HIS A 174 6.22 -8.56 0.31
N ASP A 175 5.02 -8.32 -0.14
CA ASP A 175 4.46 -6.99 -0.26
C ASP A 175 4.47 -6.28 1.11
N ALA A 176 4.89 -5.02 1.13
CA ALA A 176 4.90 -4.22 2.35
C ALA A 176 3.51 -3.67 2.71
N GLY A 177 2.51 -3.82 1.83
CA GLY A 177 1.19 -3.25 2.03
C GLY A 177 1.19 -1.72 2.11
N ALA A 178 2.08 -1.04 1.36
CA ALA A 178 2.26 0.40 1.51
C ALA A 178 1.99 1.18 0.22
N PHE A 179 2.73 0.93 -0.84
CA PHE A 179 2.54 1.64 -2.12
C PHE A 179 3.07 0.85 -3.32
N TYR A 180 2.56 1.24 -4.51
CA TYR A 180 2.95 0.70 -5.82
C TYR A 180 3.05 1.82 -6.83
N PHE A 181 3.96 1.70 -7.82
CA PHE A 181 4.01 2.58 -8.98
C PHE A 181 3.68 1.82 -10.25
N PHE A 182 2.90 2.47 -11.10
CA PHE A 182 2.47 1.96 -12.41
C PHE A 182 2.65 3.01 -13.48
N GLY A 183 2.96 2.58 -14.70
CA GLY A 183 2.78 3.40 -15.88
C GLY A 183 1.30 3.51 -16.26
N ARG A 184 0.92 4.60 -16.91
CA ARG A 184 -0.44 4.81 -17.40
C ARG A 184 -0.96 3.62 -18.21
N ASP A 185 -0.17 3.16 -19.19
CA ASP A 185 -0.61 2.14 -20.13
C ASP A 185 -0.78 0.78 -19.45
N GLN A 186 -0.02 0.48 -18.41
CA GLN A 186 -0.24 -0.70 -17.57
C GLN A 186 -1.61 -0.66 -16.89
N VAL A 187 -2.01 0.50 -16.36
CA VAL A 187 -3.29 0.66 -15.67
C VAL A 187 -4.46 0.61 -16.65
N LEU A 188 -4.35 1.29 -17.80
CA LEU A 188 -5.45 1.43 -18.75
C LEU A 188 -5.60 0.22 -19.69
N ASN A 189 -4.49 -0.32 -20.19
CA ASN A 189 -4.47 -1.35 -21.24
C ASN A 189 -3.99 -2.71 -20.74
N GLY A 190 -3.30 -2.75 -19.61
CA GLY A 190 -2.75 -3.97 -19.04
C GLY A 190 -3.82 -4.82 -18.37
N GLY A 191 -3.59 -6.13 -18.37
CA GLY A 191 -4.32 -7.09 -17.55
C GLY A 191 -3.92 -6.97 -16.06
N GLN A 192 -3.57 -8.08 -15.43
CA GLN A 192 -3.08 -8.10 -14.05
C GLN A 192 -1.77 -7.34 -13.94
N THR A 193 -1.78 -6.29 -13.13
CA THR A 193 -0.60 -5.46 -12.87
C THR A 193 0.11 -5.87 -11.58
N ILE A 194 -0.62 -6.45 -10.61
CA ILE A 194 -0.07 -6.98 -9.35
C ILE A 194 -0.08 -8.51 -9.43
N GLY A 195 1.05 -9.15 -9.09
CA GLY A 195 1.18 -10.61 -9.07
C GLY A 195 2.00 -11.21 -10.23
N ASN A 196 2.47 -10.38 -11.17
CA ASN A 196 3.45 -10.75 -12.19
C ASN A 196 4.86 -10.31 -11.76
N ASP A 197 5.81 -10.25 -12.69
CA ASP A 197 7.13 -9.68 -12.41
C ASP A 197 7.00 -8.22 -12.01
N MET A 198 7.62 -7.85 -10.89
CA MET A 198 7.56 -6.51 -10.31
C MET A 198 8.97 -6.02 -9.92
N ILE A 199 9.16 -4.73 -9.99
CA ILE A 199 10.37 -4.07 -9.50
C ILE A 199 10.23 -3.95 -7.97
N PRO A 200 11.13 -4.52 -7.16
CA PRO A 200 11.06 -4.36 -5.72
C PRO A 200 11.65 -3.01 -5.29
N TYR A 201 10.92 -2.28 -4.45
CA TYR A 201 11.51 -1.26 -3.58
C TYR A 201 11.57 -1.79 -2.16
N VAL A 202 12.76 -2.10 -1.68
CA VAL A 202 12.94 -2.78 -0.40
C VAL A 202 12.93 -1.78 0.75
N MET A 203 11.93 -1.90 1.61
CA MET A 203 11.77 -1.08 2.81
C MET A 203 12.36 -1.76 4.06
N PRO A 204 12.74 -0.98 5.09
CA PRO A 204 13.05 -1.54 6.40
C PRO A 204 11.82 -2.25 7.00
N ARG A 205 11.97 -3.48 7.47
CA ARG A 205 10.86 -4.30 8.00
C ARG A 205 10.05 -3.61 9.10
N TYR A 206 10.71 -2.85 9.96
CA TYR A 206 10.04 -2.14 11.05
C TYR A 206 9.15 -0.97 10.59
N ARG A 207 9.18 -0.60 9.30
CA ARG A 207 8.30 0.42 8.71
C ARG A 207 7.21 -0.15 7.82
N ALA A 208 7.13 -1.47 7.69
CA ALA A 208 6.12 -2.15 6.88
C ALA A 208 5.24 -3.00 7.81
N VAL A 209 4.15 -2.38 8.26
CA VAL A 209 3.09 -3.04 9.02
C VAL A 209 1.82 -2.94 8.19
N ASP A 210 1.36 -4.07 7.68
CA ASP A 210 0.05 -4.17 7.04
C ASP A 210 -1.01 -4.22 8.14
N ILE A 211 -1.79 -3.15 8.25
CA ILE A 211 -2.76 -2.98 9.34
C ILE A 211 -4.10 -3.55 8.89
N ASP A 212 -4.40 -4.76 9.36
CA ASP A 212 -5.63 -5.47 9.07
C ASP A 212 -6.47 -5.78 10.30
N GLU A 213 -5.80 -6.04 11.42
CA GLU A 213 -6.41 -6.39 12.70
C GLU A 213 -6.07 -5.33 13.78
N PRO A 214 -6.83 -5.27 14.90
CA PRO A 214 -6.53 -4.33 15.99
C PRO A 214 -5.12 -4.49 16.58
N GLU A 215 -4.54 -5.70 16.53
CA GLU A 215 -3.18 -5.96 17.00
C GLU A 215 -2.14 -5.29 16.10
N ASP A 216 -2.35 -5.30 14.78
CA ASP A 216 -1.47 -4.62 13.81
C ASP A 216 -1.46 -3.11 14.04
N LEU A 217 -2.66 -2.53 14.29
CA LEU A 217 -2.81 -1.10 14.60
C LEU A 217 -1.99 -0.74 15.84
N LYS A 218 -2.11 -1.54 16.91
CA LYS A 218 -1.35 -1.35 18.14
C LYS A 218 0.15 -1.49 17.92
N MET A 219 0.57 -2.47 17.15
CA MET A 219 1.98 -2.66 16.79
C MET A 219 2.53 -1.46 16.02
N ALA A 220 1.78 -0.98 15.01
CA ALA A 220 2.15 0.20 14.25
C ALA A 220 2.28 1.45 15.12
N GLU A 221 1.37 1.66 16.10
CA GLU A 221 1.46 2.77 17.06
C GLU A 221 2.72 2.69 17.93
N ILE A 222 3.06 1.51 18.44
CA ILE A 222 4.27 1.30 19.25
C ILE A 222 5.51 1.66 18.44
N ILE A 223 5.59 1.18 17.19
CA ILE A 223 6.70 1.46 16.30
C ILE A 223 6.76 2.96 15.98
N TYR A 224 5.64 3.58 15.63
CA TYR A 224 5.58 5.01 15.32
C TYR A 224 6.10 5.87 16.49
N ARG A 225 5.61 5.62 17.71
CA ARG A 225 6.07 6.34 18.92
C ARG A 225 7.55 6.09 19.21
N GLY A 226 8.02 4.85 18.99
CA GLY A 226 9.44 4.52 19.11
C GLY A 226 10.32 5.29 18.15
N LEU A 227 9.90 5.37 16.88
CA LEU A 227 10.60 6.15 15.86
C LEU A 227 10.64 7.64 16.18
N GLN A 228 9.52 8.21 16.67
CA GLN A 228 9.48 9.62 17.10
C GLN A 228 10.42 9.89 18.31
N ALA A 229 10.54 8.95 19.23
CA ALA A 229 11.41 9.08 20.39
C ALA A 229 12.90 8.98 20.05
N LEU A 230 13.26 8.26 18.98
CA LEU A 230 14.65 8.11 18.52
C LEU A 230 15.15 9.33 17.73
N GLY A 231 14.23 10.19 17.28
CA GLY A 231 14.56 11.31 16.38
C GLY A 231 14.85 10.85 14.94
N PRO A 232 15.03 11.81 14.02
CA PRO A 232 15.36 11.54 12.63
C PRO A 232 16.75 10.94 12.46
#